data_63644aa2bd39786d6027007784df7f00
#
_entry.id   63644aa2bd39786d6027007784df7f00
#
_cell.length_a   1.000
_cell.length_b   1.000
_cell.length_c   1.000
_cell.angle_alpha   90.00
_cell.angle_beta   90.00
_cell.angle_gamma   90.00
#
_symmetry.space_group_name_H-M   'P 1'
#
loop_
_entity.id
_entity.type
_entity.pdbx_description
1 polymer ?
#
loop_
_entity_poly.entity_id
_entity_poly.type
_entity_poly.pdbx_seq_one_letter_code
_entity_poly.pdbx_strand_id
1 'polypeptide(L)'
;ITLHQVIININFSEHKVIIVGLDNAGKTTILYQFLMNEVVHTSPTIGSNVEEIVCKKTRFVMWDIGGQDSLRSSWTTYYANCDFVILVVDSTDRERLHISKNELYTMLQNEDLKKSRLLVLANKQDIKGRMSAAEISEQLKLTSLKDHTWQIQACCALTGEGYVTNYDLYEAILAQWLTNNTLDYA
;
A
#
# COMPACT_ATOMS: atom_id res chain seq x y z
N ILE A 1 35.45 -35.08 -9.92
CA ILE A 1 34.47 -34.84 -8.85
C ILE A 1 33.62 -33.65 -9.32
N THR A 2 32.45 -34.00 -9.83
CA THR A 2 31.49 -33.03 -10.42
C THR A 2 30.81 -32.27 -9.28
N LEU A 3 31.03 -30.97 -9.22
CA LEU A 3 30.25 -30.07 -8.34
C LEU A 3 28.80 -30.11 -8.82
N HIS A 4 27.95 -30.84 -8.14
CA HIS A 4 26.51 -30.73 -8.26
C HIS A 4 26.15 -29.32 -7.76
N GLN A 5 25.66 -28.51 -8.68
CA GLN A 5 24.96 -27.28 -8.31
C GLN A 5 23.77 -27.68 -7.45
N VAL A 6 23.89 -27.49 -6.16
CA VAL A 6 22.76 -27.54 -5.25
C VAL A 6 21.93 -26.31 -5.55
N ILE A 7 20.94 -26.45 -6.41
CA ILE A 7 19.88 -25.45 -6.60
C ILE A 7 19.11 -25.46 -5.28
N ILE A 8 19.45 -24.55 -4.40
CA ILE A 8 18.62 -24.28 -3.22
C ILE A 8 17.34 -23.66 -3.78
N ASN A 9 16.29 -24.45 -3.88
CA ASN A 9 14.93 -23.94 -4.13
C ASN A 9 14.53 -23.12 -2.90
N ILE A 10 14.86 -21.85 -2.92
CA ILE A 10 14.33 -20.90 -1.93
C ILE A 10 12.89 -20.64 -2.37
N ASN A 11 11.94 -21.29 -1.72
CA ASN A 11 10.52 -20.96 -1.88
C ASN A 11 10.29 -19.56 -1.35
N PHE A 12 10.16 -18.59 -2.25
CA PHE A 12 9.68 -17.26 -1.92
C PHE A 12 8.15 -17.30 -1.83
N SER A 13 7.60 -16.71 -0.78
CA SER A 13 6.19 -16.32 -0.82
C SER A 13 6.07 -15.10 -1.73
N GLU A 14 5.11 -15.10 -2.66
CA GLU A 14 4.85 -13.97 -3.54
C GLU A 14 3.52 -13.33 -3.17
N HIS A 15 3.51 -12.01 -3.07
CA HIS A 15 2.32 -11.24 -2.75
C HIS A 15 2.13 -10.09 -3.72
N LYS A 16 0.91 -9.97 -4.24
CA LYS A 16 0.50 -8.86 -5.07
C LYS A 16 0.01 -7.71 -4.20
N VAL A 17 0.57 -6.53 -4.43
CA VAL A 17 0.23 -5.28 -3.75
C VAL A 17 -0.21 -4.25 -4.77
N ILE A 18 -1.35 -3.61 -4.57
CA ILE A 18 -1.77 -2.45 -5.36
C ILE A 18 -1.63 -1.19 -4.52
N ILE A 19 -1.09 -0.13 -5.14
CA ILE A 19 -0.97 1.20 -4.54
C ILE A 19 -1.95 2.12 -5.26
N VAL A 20 -2.95 2.58 -4.53
CA VAL A 20 -4.04 3.42 -5.03
C VAL A 20 -4.17 4.70 -4.21
N GLY A 21 -4.94 5.64 -4.70
CA GLY A 21 -5.17 6.94 -4.08
C GLY A 21 -5.24 8.03 -5.14
N LEU A 22 -5.68 9.22 -4.76
CA LEU A 22 -5.85 10.31 -5.70
C LEU A 22 -4.52 10.74 -6.33
N ASP A 23 -4.61 11.49 -7.42
CA ASP A 23 -3.45 12.13 -8.01
C ASP A 23 -2.76 13.05 -7.00
N ASN A 24 -1.45 13.19 -7.13
CA ASN A 24 -0.59 13.96 -6.22
C ASN A 24 -0.56 13.47 -4.75
N ALA A 25 -1.13 12.31 -4.41
CA ALA A 25 -1.04 11.77 -3.04
C ALA A 25 0.38 11.27 -2.68
N GLY A 26 1.25 11.07 -3.67
CA GLY A 26 2.63 10.62 -3.48
C GLY A 26 2.84 9.12 -3.60
N LYS A 27 1.95 8.40 -4.29
CA LYS A 27 2.03 6.94 -4.51
C LYS A 27 3.35 6.49 -5.12
N THR A 28 3.71 7.09 -6.25
CA THR A 28 4.97 6.78 -6.96
C THR A 28 6.19 7.13 -6.14
N THR A 29 6.16 8.26 -5.41
CA THR A 29 7.24 8.64 -4.50
C THR A 29 7.43 7.60 -3.38
N ILE A 30 6.33 7.11 -2.83
CA ILE A 30 6.33 6.03 -1.83
C ILE A 30 6.92 4.74 -2.40
N LEU A 31 6.51 4.34 -3.60
CA LEU A 31 7.04 3.15 -4.25
C LEU A 31 8.57 3.23 -4.40
N TYR A 32 9.10 4.35 -4.88
CA TYR A 32 10.55 4.51 -5.02
C TYR A 32 11.27 4.65 -3.68
N GLN A 33 10.63 5.22 -2.67
CA GLN A 33 11.16 5.22 -1.31
C GLN A 33 11.31 3.77 -0.77
N PHE A 34 10.36 2.90 -1.05
CA PHE A 34 10.47 1.48 -0.71
C PHE A 34 11.55 0.76 -1.50
N LEU A 35 11.74 1.08 -2.77
CA LEU A 35 12.71 0.41 -3.64
C LEU A 35 14.16 0.81 -3.34
N MET A 36 14.40 2.09 -3.21
CA MET A 36 15.75 2.65 -3.24
C MET A 36 16.13 3.43 -1.98
N ASN A 37 15.15 3.68 -1.09
CA ASN A 37 15.30 4.59 0.03
C ASN A 37 15.73 6.00 -0.42
N GLU A 38 15.24 6.43 -1.59
CA GLU A 38 15.56 7.70 -2.22
C GLU A 38 14.28 8.42 -2.67
N VAL A 39 14.35 9.76 -2.67
CA VAL A 39 13.29 10.60 -3.21
C VAL A 39 13.54 10.81 -4.71
N VAL A 40 12.61 10.33 -5.52
CA VAL A 40 12.64 10.51 -6.97
C VAL A 40 11.62 11.58 -7.38
N HIS A 41 12.03 12.49 -8.28
CA HIS A 41 11.07 13.38 -8.94
C HIS A 41 10.13 12.55 -9.82
N THR A 42 8.86 12.61 -9.53
CA THR A 42 7.84 11.83 -10.25
C THR A 42 6.96 12.73 -11.10
N SER A 43 6.56 12.22 -12.26
CA SER A 43 5.48 12.79 -13.06
C SER A 43 4.16 12.03 -12.78
N PRO A 44 3.00 12.62 -13.10
CA PRO A 44 1.74 11.91 -12.96
C PRO A 44 1.75 10.57 -13.70
N THR A 45 1.41 9.48 -13.01
CA THR A 45 1.40 8.13 -13.57
C THR A 45 0.24 7.99 -14.56
N ILE A 46 0.55 7.64 -15.81
CA ILE A 46 -0.43 7.27 -16.84
C ILE A 46 -0.42 5.75 -16.93
N GLY A 47 -1.54 5.12 -16.56
CA GLY A 47 -1.62 3.65 -16.43
C GLY A 47 -1.08 3.16 -15.09
N SER A 48 -0.10 2.27 -15.11
CA SER A 48 0.50 1.70 -13.91
C SER A 48 2.00 1.46 -14.06
N ASN A 49 2.75 1.55 -12.96
CA ASN A 49 4.11 1.05 -12.84
C ASN A 49 4.10 -0.26 -12.05
N VAL A 50 4.97 -1.19 -12.40
CA VAL A 50 5.12 -2.47 -11.69
C VAL A 50 6.56 -2.62 -11.28
N GLU A 51 6.77 -2.85 -9.98
CA GLU A 51 8.09 -3.04 -9.40
C GLU A 51 8.09 -4.25 -8.46
N GLU A 52 9.24 -4.89 -8.34
CA GLU A 52 9.41 -6.02 -7.42
C GLU A 52 10.28 -5.62 -6.24
N ILE A 53 9.80 -5.92 -5.04
CA ILE A 53 10.55 -5.74 -3.79
C ILE A 53 10.75 -7.10 -3.17
N VAL A 54 12.00 -7.48 -2.96
CA VAL A 54 12.35 -8.71 -2.27
C VAL A 54 12.86 -8.38 -0.87
N CYS A 55 12.16 -8.87 0.13
CA CYS A 55 12.57 -8.74 1.52
C CYS A 55 12.54 -10.11 2.20
N LYS A 56 13.68 -10.53 2.76
CA LYS A 56 13.86 -11.88 3.33
C LYS A 56 13.49 -12.96 2.29
N LYS A 57 12.48 -13.79 2.59
CA LYS A 57 11.98 -14.86 1.70
C LYS A 57 10.63 -14.51 1.07
N THR A 58 10.31 -13.21 0.98
CA THR A 58 9.05 -12.73 0.43
C THR A 58 9.32 -11.78 -0.72
N ARG A 59 8.59 -11.98 -1.81
CA ARG A 59 8.56 -11.11 -2.99
C ARG A 59 7.23 -10.37 -2.99
N PHE A 60 7.29 -9.04 -3.09
CA PHE A 60 6.13 -8.19 -3.29
C PHE A 60 6.14 -7.67 -4.73
N VAL A 61 5.07 -7.93 -5.48
CA VAL A 61 4.84 -7.33 -6.79
C VAL A 61 3.96 -6.11 -6.59
N MET A 62 4.57 -4.92 -6.67
CA MET A 62 3.96 -3.64 -6.34
C MET A 62 3.42 -2.98 -7.61
N TRP A 63 2.12 -2.70 -7.64
CA TRP A 63 1.45 -2.02 -8.74
C TRP A 63 1.08 -0.60 -8.33
N ASP A 64 1.84 0.40 -8.77
CA ASP A 64 1.50 1.82 -8.59
C ASP A 64 0.56 2.26 -9.70
N ILE A 65 -0.68 2.58 -9.34
CA ILE A 65 -1.76 2.83 -10.29
C ILE A 65 -2.09 4.32 -10.32
N GLY A 66 -2.29 4.87 -11.55
CA GLY A 66 -2.65 6.26 -11.75
C GLY A 66 -3.89 6.68 -10.99
N GLY A 67 -3.82 7.85 -10.31
CA GLY A 67 -4.88 8.35 -9.42
C GLY A 67 -5.74 9.46 -10.02
N GLN A 68 -5.50 9.87 -11.27
CA GLN A 68 -6.32 10.86 -11.95
C GLN A 68 -7.77 10.37 -12.10
N ASP A 69 -8.72 11.29 -12.09
CA ASP A 69 -10.16 10.99 -12.11
C ASP A 69 -10.53 10.03 -13.26
N SER A 70 -10.05 10.36 -14.47
CA SER A 70 -10.28 9.55 -15.67
C SER A 70 -9.70 8.13 -15.62
N LEU A 71 -8.76 7.84 -14.71
CA LEU A 71 -8.09 6.56 -14.60
C LEU A 71 -8.67 5.67 -13.49
N ARG A 72 -9.41 6.21 -12.54
CA ARG A 72 -9.88 5.44 -11.36
C ARG A 72 -10.84 4.31 -11.74
N SER A 73 -11.65 4.49 -12.77
CA SER A 73 -12.53 3.43 -13.28
C SER A 73 -11.77 2.18 -13.75
N SER A 74 -10.49 2.31 -14.11
CA SER A 74 -9.64 1.20 -14.52
C SER A 74 -9.01 0.43 -13.35
N TRP A 75 -9.12 0.91 -12.12
CA TRP A 75 -8.52 0.25 -10.94
C TRP A 75 -8.97 -1.20 -10.78
N THR A 76 -10.23 -1.51 -11.14
CA THR A 76 -10.80 -2.85 -11.09
C THR A 76 -10.00 -3.88 -11.88
N THR A 77 -9.29 -3.47 -12.95
CA THR A 77 -8.43 -4.34 -13.76
C THR A 77 -7.28 -4.96 -12.96
N TYR A 78 -6.90 -4.32 -11.86
CA TYR A 78 -5.74 -4.71 -11.06
C TYR A 78 -6.11 -5.53 -9.81
N TYR A 79 -7.41 -5.73 -9.48
CA TYR A 79 -7.84 -6.33 -8.22
C TYR A 79 -7.65 -7.85 -8.14
N ALA A 80 -7.65 -8.54 -9.27
CA ALA A 80 -7.50 -10.00 -9.28
C ALA A 80 -6.24 -10.48 -8.56
N ASN A 81 -6.38 -11.42 -7.63
CA ASN A 81 -5.32 -11.99 -6.80
C ASN A 81 -4.52 -10.94 -6.00
N CYS A 82 -5.18 -9.89 -5.56
CA CYS A 82 -4.56 -8.86 -4.72
C CYS A 82 -4.55 -9.29 -3.25
N ASP A 83 -3.36 -9.36 -2.66
CA ASP A 83 -3.19 -9.68 -1.23
C ASP A 83 -3.28 -8.44 -0.35
N PHE A 84 -2.74 -7.31 -0.85
CA PHE A 84 -2.66 -6.06 -0.09
C PHE A 84 -3.04 -4.86 -0.93
N VAL A 85 -3.81 -3.97 -0.33
CA VAL A 85 -4.15 -2.67 -0.87
C VAL A 85 -3.46 -1.61 -0.03
N ILE A 86 -2.66 -0.75 -0.65
CA ILE A 86 -2.10 0.45 -0.03
C ILE A 86 -2.87 1.65 -0.57
N LEU A 87 -3.68 2.27 0.30
CA LEU A 87 -4.34 3.54 -0.02
C LEU A 87 -3.48 4.69 0.46
N VAL A 88 -3.00 5.51 -0.46
CA VAL A 88 -2.21 6.70 -0.13
C VAL A 88 -3.12 7.93 -0.11
N VAL A 89 -3.11 8.64 1.01
CA VAL A 89 -3.88 9.86 1.24
C VAL A 89 -2.93 11.03 1.45
N ASP A 90 -3.16 12.12 0.71
CA ASP A 90 -2.52 13.40 1.00
C ASP A 90 -3.15 14.02 2.24
N SER A 91 -2.39 14.10 3.33
CA SER A 91 -2.90 14.61 4.60
C SER A 91 -3.20 16.12 4.58
N THR A 92 -2.79 16.83 3.53
CA THR A 92 -3.07 18.26 3.37
C THR A 92 -4.34 18.53 2.58
N ASP A 93 -4.86 17.51 1.88
CA ASP A 93 -5.99 17.64 0.96
C ASP A 93 -7.32 17.32 1.65
N ARG A 94 -7.76 18.22 2.52
CA ARG A 94 -9.03 18.06 3.24
C ARG A 94 -10.24 18.08 2.31
N GLU A 95 -10.13 18.83 1.22
CA GLU A 95 -11.24 19.03 0.29
C GLU A 95 -11.59 17.75 -0.46
N ARG A 96 -10.59 16.97 -0.88
CA ARG A 96 -10.80 15.74 -1.64
C ARG A 96 -10.84 14.46 -0.78
N LEU A 97 -10.73 14.55 0.54
CA LEU A 97 -10.74 13.35 1.40
C LEU A 97 -12.05 12.55 1.26
N HIS A 98 -13.17 13.24 1.01
CA HIS A 98 -14.45 12.58 0.75
C HIS A 98 -14.43 11.74 -0.53
N ILE A 99 -13.65 12.15 -1.56
CA ILE A 99 -13.45 11.37 -2.79
C ILE A 99 -12.65 10.11 -2.46
N SER A 100 -11.52 10.25 -1.74
CA SER A 100 -10.72 9.09 -1.28
C SER A 100 -11.57 8.07 -0.52
N LYS A 101 -12.48 8.55 0.33
CA LYS A 101 -13.42 7.69 1.05
C LYS A 101 -14.36 6.94 0.10
N ASN A 102 -14.99 7.63 -0.84
CA ASN A 102 -15.93 7.01 -1.78
C ASN A 102 -15.23 5.95 -2.63
N GLU A 103 -14.02 6.26 -3.15
CA GLU A 103 -13.22 5.31 -3.91
C GLU A 103 -12.85 4.08 -3.07
N LEU A 104 -12.42 4.28 -1.82
CA LEU A 104 -12.11 3.20 -0.89
C LEU A 104 -13.30 2.26 -0.71
N TYR A 105 -14.48 2.78 -0.39
CA TYR A 105 -15.65 1.97 -0.15
C TYR A 105 -16.15 1.27 -1.42
N THR A 106 -16.04 1.93 -2.58
CA THR A 106 -16.38 1.33 -3.87
C THR A 106 -15.46 0.16 -4.19
N MET A 107 -14.15 0.34 -4.01
CA MET A 107 -13.19 -0.74 -4.30
C MET A 107 -13.33 -1.93 -3.35
N LEU A 108 -13.55 -1.70 -2.06
CA LEU A 108 -13.70 -2.77 -1.07
C LEU A 108 -14.99 -3.59 -1.23
N GLN A 109 -15.95 -3.13 -2.02
CA GLN A 109 -17.13 -3.92 -2.40
C GLN A 109 -16.82 -4.98 -3.45
N ASN A 110 -15.68 -4.90 -4.12
CA ASN A 110 -15.29 -5.86 -5.15
C ASN A 110 -14.89 -7.20 -4.52
N GLU A 111 -15.43 -8.30 -5.07
CA GLU A 111 -15.19 -9.68 -4.60
C GLU A 111 -13.69 -10.03 -4.54
N ASP A 112 -12.90 -9.56 -5.52
CA ASP A 112 -11.47 -9.83 -5.62
C ASP A 112 -10.67 -9.24 -4.44
N LEU A 113 -11.21 -8.19 -3.79
CA LEU A 113 -10.56 -7.52 -2.66
C LEU A 113 -11.09 -7.95 -1.29
N LYS A 114 -12.08 -8.82 -1.21
CA LYS A 114 -12.68 -9.23 0.08
C LYS A 114 -11.69 -9.82 1.07
N LYS A 115 -10.65 -10.47 0.58
CA LYS A 115 -9.60 -11.08 1.41
C LYS A 115 -8.34 -10.23 1.51
N SER A 116 -8.29 -9.13 0.75
CA SER A 116 -7.14 -8.23 0.76
C SER A 116 -7.07 -7.47 2.08
N ARG A 117 -5.86 -7.17 2.50
CA ARG A 117 -5.59 -6.34 3.67
C ARG A 117 -5.36 -4.91 3.24
N LEU A 118 -5.83 -3.95 4.02
CA LEU A 118 -5.76 -2.54 3.71
C LEU A 118 -4.72 -1.84 4.60
N LEU A 119 -3.73 -1.22 3.99
CA LEU A 119 -2.85 -0.25 4.63
C LEU A 119 -3.16 1.15 4.12
N VAL A 120 -3.56 2.06 4.99
CA VAL A 120 -3.74 3.47 4.66
C VAL A 120 -2.48 4.23 5.05
N LEU A 121 -1.88 4.92 4.10
CA LEU A 121 -0.72 5.77 4.33
C LEU A 121 -1.16 7.24 4.33
N ALA A 122 -1.19 7.86 5.51
CA ALA A 122 -1.45 9.29 5.70
C ALA A 122 -0.16 10.05 5.38
N ASN A 123 0.06 10.36 4.11
CA ASN A 123 1.30 10.94 3.58
C ASN A 123 1.37 12.45 3.76
N LYS A 124 2.57 13.02 3.55
CA LYS A 124 2.89 14.46 3.65
C LYS A 124 2.80 15.00 5.06
N GLN A 125 3.26 14.21 6.03
CA GLN A 125 3.24 14.59 7.45
C GLN A 125 4.26 15.67 7.82
N ASP A 126 5.12 16.06 6.92
CA ASP A 126 6.07 17.18 7.03
C ASP A 126 5.39 18.58 6.93
N ILE A 127 4.19 18.63 6.36
CA ILE A 127 3.50 19.89 6.06
C ILE A 127 2.67 20.37 7.26
N LYS A 128 2.82 21.65 7.63
CA LYS A 128 2.01 22.27 8.69
C LYS A 128 0.52 22.32 8.31
N GLY A 129 -0.36 22.07 9.28
CA GLY A 129 -1.81 22.12 9.07
C GLY A 129 -2.39 20.85 8.42
N ARG A 130 -1.57 19.84 8.21
CA ARG A 130 -2.00 18.51 7.75
C ARG A 130 -3.00 17.86 8.70
N MET A 131 -3.77 16.95 8.20
CA MET A 131 -4.55 16.02 9.02
C MET A 131 -3.64 14.97 9.66
N SER A 132 -3.91 14.64 10.91
CA SER A 132 -3.30 13.48 11.56
C SER A 132 -3.88 12.17 11.01
N ALA A 133 -3.18 11.06 11.22
CA ALA A 133 -3.70 9.72 10.89
C ALA A 133 -5.05 9.44 11.59
N ALA A 134 -5.21 9.91 12.83
CA ALA A 134 -6.45 9.77 13.58
C ALA A 134 -7.62 10.52 12.90
N GLU A 135 -7.41 11.80 12.50
CA GLU A 135 -8.43 12.59 11.80
C GLU A 135 -8.81 11.92 10.45
N ILE A 136 -7.82 11.42 9.70
CA ILE A 136 -8.06 10.70 8.43
C ILE A 136 -8.84 9.41 8.68
N SER A 137 -8.47 8.63 9.69
CA SER A 137 -9.17 7.39 10.06
C SER A 137 -10.64 7.64 10.39
N GLU A 138 -10.91 8.70 11.15
CA GLU A 138 -12.27 9.12 11.51
C GLU A 138 -13.08 9.54 10.27
N GLN A 139 -12.51 10.42 9.43
CA GLN A 139 -13.21 10.92 8.24
C GLN A 139 -13.43 9.83 7.17
N LEU A 140 -12.46 8.93 6.98
CA LEU A 140 -12.61 7.74 6.13
C LEU A 140 -13.55 6.70 6.76
N LYS A 141 -13.89 6.82 8.05
CA LYS A 141 -14.68 5.86 8.82
C LYS A 141 -14.08 4.45 8.81
N LEU A 142 -12.75 4.34 8.94
CA LEU A 142 -12.06 3.04 8.88
C LEU A 142 -12.56 2.06 9.94
N THR A 143 -12.93 2.54 11.13
CA THR A 143 -13.50 1.72 12.22
C THR A 143 -14.84 1.06 11.86
N SER A 144 -15.51 1.50 10.78
CA SER A 144 -16.73 0.89 10.26
C SER A 144 -16.45 -0.29 9.32
N LEU A 145 -15.22 -0.47 8.87
CA LEU A 145 -14.79 -1.61 8.05
C LEU A 145 -14.60 -2.83 8.96
N LYS A 146 -15.66 -3.66 9.10
CA LYS A 146 -15.62 -4.86 9.97
C LYS A 146 -15.15 -6.10 9.24
N ASP A 147 -15.30 -6.14 7.92
CA ASP A 147 -15.01 -7.30 7.08
C ASP A 147 -13.59 -7.25 6.48
N HIS A 148 -12.81 -6.21 6.79
CA HIS A 148 -11.45 -6.04 6.30
C HIS A 148 -10.48 -5.78 7.45
N THR A 149 -9.33 -6.43 7.40
CA THR A 149 -8.21 -6.07 8.26
C THR A 149 -7.56 -4.82 7.71
N TRP A 150 -7.46 -3.77 8.52
CA TRP A 150 -6.88 -2.50 8.11
C TRP A 150 -5.93 -1.92 9.16
N GLN A 151 -5.01 -1.11 8.67
CA GLN A 151 -4.11 -0.28 9.48
C GLN A 151 -3.98 1.09 8.83
N ILE A 152 -3.70 2.11 9.63
CA ILE A 152 -3.33 3.44 9.14
C ILE A 152 -1.98 3.85 9.74
N GLN A 153 -1.11 4.40 8.90
CA GLN A 153 0.22 4.86 9.27
C GLN A 153 0.44 6.28 8.77
N ALA A 154 0.88 7.15 9.67
CA ALA A 154 1.36 8.49 9.33
C ALA A 154 2.76 8.38 8.70
N CYS A 155 3.00 9.11 7.60
CA CYS A 155 4.26 9.02 6.89
C CYS A 155 4.62 10.28 6.10
N CYS A 156 5.89 10.37 5.69
CA CYS A 156 6.36 11.39 4.76
C CYS A 156 7.24 10.74 3.69
N ALA A 157 6.75 10.68 2.46
CA ALA A 157 7.50 10.11 1.33
C ALA A 157 8.78 10.85 0.99
N LEU A 158 8.90 12.14 1.38
CA LEU A 158 10.09 12.94 1.11
C LEU A 158 11.20 12.71 2.14
N THR A 159 10.86 12.44 3.39
CA THR A 159 11.86 12.26 4.45
C THR A 159 12.13 10.81 4.79
N GLY A 160 11.27 9.90 4.34
CA GLY A 160 11.28 8.50 4.77
C GLY A 160 10.70 8.29 6.18
N GLU A 161 10.24 9.35 6.85
CA GLU A 161 9.64 9.25 8.17
C GLU A 161 8.31 8.47 8.11
N GLY A 162 8.11 7.54 9.05
CA GLY A 162 6.93 6.68 9.09
C GLY A 162 7.03 5.41 8.22
N TYR A 163 8.03 5.32 7.36
CA TYR A 163 8.54 4.07 6.81
C TYR A 163 10.04 4.00 7.03
N VAL A 164 10.44 3.24 7.97
CA VAL A 164 11.84 3.10 8.32
C VAL A 164 12.42 1.89 7.61
N THR A 165 12.61 1.90 6.32
CA THR A 165 13.20 0.84 5.51
C THR A 165 12.22 -0.16 4.85
N ASN A 166 12.68 -0.87 3.81
CA ASN A 166 12.01 -2.05 3.22
C ASN A 166 11.59 -3.09 4.27
N TYR A 167 12.24 -3.07 5.44
CA TYR A 167 11.97 -3.93 6.57
C TYR A 167 10.66 -3.58 7.28
N ASP A 168 10.33 -2.31 7.42
CA ASP A 168 9.14 -1.88 8.16
C ASP A 168 7.87 -1.93 7.31
N LEU A 169 7.96 -1.72 5.99
CA LEU A 169 6.86 -2.09 5.10
C LEU A 169 6.59 -3.59 5.20
N TYR A 170 7.65 -4.39 5.18
CA TYR A 170 7.57 -5.82 5.39
C TYR A 170 6.96 -6.15 6.76
N GLU A 171 7.39 -5.49 7.84
CA GLU A 171 6.84 -5.69 9.18
C GLU A 171 5.40 -5.14 9.29
N ALA A 172 5.07 -4.00 8.69
CA ALA A 172 3.71 -3.46 8.68
C ALA A 172 2.77 -4.39 7.89
N ILE A 173 3.22 -4.91 6.76
CA ILE A 173 2.48 -5.91 5.98
C ILE A 173 2.43 -7.24 6.73
N LEU A 174 3.55 -7.71 7.34
CA LEU A 174 3.61 -8.95 8.10
C LEU A 174 2.95 -8.87 9.47
N ALA A 175 3.01 -7.75 10.18
CA ALA A 175 2.32 -7.61 11.46
C ALA A 175 0.82 -7.84 11.28
N GLN A 176 0.26 -7.40 10.15
CA GLN A 176 -1.11 -7.75 9.76
C GLN A 176 -1.26 -9.25 9.44
N TRP A 177 -0.19 -9.90 8.96
CA TRP A 177 -0.22 -11.33 8.61
C TRP A 177 -0.10 -12.23 9.85
N LEU A 178 0.76 -11.87 10.80
CA LEU A 178 1.01 -12.65 12.01
C LEU A 178 -0.13 -12.61 13.01
N THR A 179 -0.87 -11.50 13.11
CA THR A 179 -2.01 -11.39 14.05
C THR A 179 -3.17 -12.31 13.72
N ASN A 180 -3.28 -12.81 12.48
CA ASN A 180 -4.37 -13.71 12.07
C ASN A 180 -3.95 -15.18 11.93
N ASN A 181 -2.65 -15.48 11.86
CA ASN A 181 -2.18 -16.88 11.75
C ASN A 181 -1.88 -17.55 13.12
N THR A 182 -1.97 -16.81 14.21
CA THR A 182 -1.83 -17.38 15.56
C THR A 182 -3.11 -18.05 16.09
N LEU A 183 -4.22 -17.96 15.35
CA LEU A 183 -5.49 -18.59 15.74
C LEU A 183 -5.73 -19.97 15.12
N ASP A 184 -4.90 -20.42 14.16
CA ASP A 184 -5.08 -21.72 13.48
C ASP A 184 -4.16 -22.83 14.00
N TYR A 185 -3.40 -22.60 15.07
CA TYR A 185 -2.54 -23.60 15.73
C TYR A 185 -2.81 -23.75 17.23
N ALA A 186 -4.08 -23.64 17.64
CA ALA A 186 -4.50 -23.96 19.00
C ALA A 186 -5.51 -25.10 19.01
#